data_2cb077608eddafccfbe0dfd2fc59ccb4
#
_entry.id   2cb077608eddafccfbe0dfd2fc59ccb4
#
_cell.length_a   1.000
_cell.length_b   1.000
_cell.length_c   1.000
_cell.angle_alpha   90.00
_cell.angle_beta   90.00
_cell.angle_gamma   90.00
#
_symmetry.space_group_name_H-M   'P 1'
#
loop_
_entity.id
_entity.type
_entity.pdbx_description
1 polymer ?
#
loop_
_entity_poly.entity_id
_entity_poly.type
_entity_poly.pdbx_seq_one_letter_code
_entity_poly.pdbx_strand_id
1 'polypeptide(L)'
;MIVHDCKFVLTFKPVKFFLHTLLLSLCSLAWSAEPSVTSVLPRGGQKGSEQTVVIKGNRLLDPEGIFFYTNGITAIKLEPKDSKQIKATFRISNEASLGQHEFRLRTKNGMSKLWTFWVGPFPNLQEKEPNSSFEEAQLVPNEIT
;
A
#
# COMPACT_ATOMS: atom_id res chain seq x y z
N MET A 1 74.25 -23.47 -33.95
CA MET A 1 72.94 -24.00 -33.58
C MET A 1 72.38 -23.02 -32.56
N ILE A 2 71.55 -22.05 -33.04
CA ILE A 2 71.06 -20.92 -32.25
C ILE A 2 69.59 -21.29 -31.91
N VAL A 3 69.33 -21.43 -30.61
CA VAL A 3 67.96 -21.68 -30.06
C VAL A 3 67.41 -20.31 -29.72
N HIS A 4 66.37 -19.84 -30.47
CA HIS A 4 65.62 -18.65 -30.11
C HIS A 4 64.51 -18.98 -29.11
N ASP A 5 64.70 -18.54 -27.86
CA ASP A 5 63.65 -18.52 -26.86
C ASP A 5 62.63 -17.42 -27.19
N CYS A 6 61.44 -17.83 -27.65
CA CYS A 6 60.31 -16.97 -27.86
C CYS A 6 59.54 -16.82 -26.51
N LYS A 7 59.85 -15.82 -25.67
CA LYS A 7 59.07 -15.47 -24.51
C LYS A 7 57.85 -14.66 -24.92
N PHE A 8 56.69 -15.34 -25.01
CA PHE A 8 55.40 -14.69 -25.16
C PHE A 8 54.93 -14.11 -23.84
N VAL A 9 55.11 -12.79 -23.66
CA VAL A 9 54.64 -12.09 -22.47
C VAL A 9 53.22 -11.62 -22.72
N LEU A 10 52.23 -12.35 -22.13
CA LEU A 10 50.83 -11.94 -22.06
C LEU A 10 50.72 -10.81 -21.02
N THR A 11 50.74 -9.58 -21.49
CA THR A 11 50.40 -8.41 -20.64
C THR A 11 48.87 -8.31 -20.50
N PHE A 12 48.32 -8.98 -19.51
CA PHE A 12 46.96 -8.75 -19.08
C PHE A 12 46.85 -7.36 -18.50
N LYS A 13 46.05 -6.47 -19.11
CA LYS A 13 45.70 -5.16 -18.53
C LYS A 13 44.49 -5.35 -17.58
N PRO A 14 44.68 -5.47 -16.27
CA PRO A 14 43.63 -5.79 -15.31
C PRO A 14 42.64 -4.64 -15.07
N VAL A 15 42.98 -3.43 -15.46
CA VAL A 15 42.19 -2.22 -15.13
C VAL A 15 40.79 -2.22 -15.79
N LYS A 16 40.67 -2.72 -17.03
CA LYS A 16 39.37 -2.77 -17.72
C LYS A 16 38.42 -3.81 -17.12
N PHE A 17 38.95 -4.91 -16.60
CA PHE A 17 38.14 -5.98 -16.00
C PHE A 17 37.58 -5.53 -14.63
N PHE A 18 38.37 -4.81 -13.85
CA PHE A 18 37.91 -4.25 -12.56
C PHE A 18 36.83 -3.18 -12.75
N LEU A 19 36.89 -2.38 -13.81
CA LEU A 19 35.90 -1.34 -14.08
C LEU A 19 34.55 -1.95 -14.49
N HIS A 20 34.55 -3.06 -15.24
CA HIS A 20 33.33 -3.77 -15.64
C HIS A 20 32.65 -4.50 -14.47
N THR A 21 33.42 -5.13 -13.58
CA THR A 21 32.88 -5.76 -12.36
C THR A 21 32.33 -4.76 -11.37
N LEU A 22 32.96 -3.59 -11.25
CA LEU A 22 32.46 -2.49 -10.41
C LEU A 22 31.15 -1.91 -10.96
N LEU A 23 31.02 -1.75 -12.29
CA LEU A 23 29.80 -1.25 -12.92
C LEU A 23 28.62 -2.22 -12.81
N LEU A 24 28.86 -3.53 -12.89
CA LEU A 24 27.82 -4.56 -12.68
C LEU A 24 27.36 -4.60 -11.20
N SER A 25 28.24 -4.32 -10.25
CA SER A 25 27.91 -4.32 -8.82
C SER A 25 27.02 -3.12 -8.41
N LEU A 26 27.09 -1.98 -9.12
CA LEU A 26 26.23 -0.82 -8.83
C LEU A 26 24.81 -0.98 -9.39
N CYS A 27 24.55 -1.89 -10.31
CA CYS A 27 23.22 -2.07 -10.90
C CYS A 27 22.21 -2.81 -9.99
N SER A 28 22.67 -3.40 -8.88
CA SER A 28 21.83 -4.22 -7.99
C SER A 28 21.15 -3.45 -6.83
N LEU A 29 21.28 -2.12 -6.73
CA LEU A 29 20.77 -1.32 -5.61
C LEU A 29 19.45 -0.59 -5.88
N ALA A 30 18.79 -0.83 -7.00
CA ALA A 30 17.45 -0.30 -7.24
C ALA A 30 16.39 -1.13 -6.48
N TRP A 31 16.40 -1.10 -5.16
CA TRP A 31 15.29 -1.61 -4.37
C TRP A 31 14.12 -0.63 -4.48
N SER A 32 13.21 -0.92 -5.40
CA SER A 32 11.89 -0.30 -5.40
C SER A 32 11.17 -0.76 -4.14
N ALA A 33 11.19 0.07 -3.11
CA ALA A 33 10.51 -0.25 -1.85
C ALA A 33 9.00 -0.03 -2.03
N GLU A 34 8.23 -1.11 -2.06
CA GLU A 34 6.77 -1.09 -2.18
C GLU A 34 6.08 -0.26 -1.09
N PRO A 35 4.90 0.32 -1.36
CA PRO A 35 4.10 0.99 -0.35
C PRO A 35 3.63 -0.01 0.70
N SER A 36 3.69 0.36 1.97
CA SER A 36 3.15 -0.46 3.05
C SER A 36 2.01 0.27 3.76
N VAL A 37 0.87 -0.36 3.88
CA VAL A 37 -0.26 0.10 4.67
C VAL A 37 -0.16 -0.54 6.05
N THR A 38 -0.40 0.22 7.11
CA THR A 38 -0.36 -0.24 8.50
C THR A 38 -1.72 -0.13 9.19
N SER A 39 -2.57 0.81 8.75
CA SER A 39 -3.94 0.91 9.26
C SER A 39 -4.87 1.55 8.24
N VAL A 40 -6.15 1.21 8.33
CA VAL A 40 -7.25 1.79 7.57
C VAL A 40 -8.38 2.05 8.56
N LEU A 41 -8.82 3.30 8.70
CA LEU A 41 -9.87 3.70 9.65
C LEU A 41 -10.86 4.69 8.99
N PRO A 42 -12.17 4.48 9.12
CA PRO A 42 -12.80 3.28 9.68
C PRO A 42 -12.54 2.04 8.81
N ARG A 43 -12.67 0.85 9.40
CA ARG A 43 -12.42 -0.43 8.71
C ARG A 43 -13.58 -0.91 7.85
N GLY A 44 -14.69 -0.17 7.83
CA GLY A 44 -15.87 -0.52 7.08
C GLY A 44 -16.74 0.67 6.75
N GLY A 45 -17.84 0.43 6.03
CA GLY A 45 -18.83 1.43 5.67
C GLY A 45 -20.18 0.80 5.39
N GLN A 46 -21.21 1.65 5.37
CA GLN A 46 -22.57 1.23 5.09
C GLN A 46 -22.76 0.99 3.59
N LYS A 47 -23.46 -0.06 3.26
CA LYS A 47 -23.95 -0.34 1.91
C LYS A 47 -24.76 0.85 1.37
N GLY A 48 -24.55 1.22 0.11
CA GLY A 48 -25.22 2.34 -0.54
C GLY A 48 -24.74 3.73 -0.10
N SER A 49 -23.57 3.84 0.55
CA SER A 49 -23.04 5.11 1.06
C SER A 49 -21.64 5.44 0.51
N GLU A 50 -21.17 6.64 0.82
CA GLU A 50 -19.77 7.04 0.65
C GLU A 50 -19.09 7.08 2.01
N GLN A 51 -17.96 6.36 2.11
CA GLN A 51 -17.18 6.31 3.33
C GLN A 51 -15.81 6.92 3.11
N THR A 52 -15.48 7.93 3.89
CA THR A 52 -14.12 8.46 3.94
C THR A 52 -13.30 7.64 4.93
N VAL A 53 -12.12 7.19 4.48
CA VAL A 53 -11.17 6.43 5.28
C VAL A 53 -9.81 7.12 5.33
N VAL A 54 -9.11 6.96 6.42
CA VAL A 54 -7.72 7.36 6.59
C VAL A 54 -6.84 6.12 6.51
N ILE A 55 -5.98 6.08 5.52
CA ILE A 55 -5.00 5.02 5.30
C ILE A 55 -3.67 5.52 5.82
N LYS A 56 -3.08 4.82 6.79
CA LYS A 56 -1.74 5.11 7.30
C LYS A 56 -0.75 4.02 6.88
N GLY A 57 0.52 4.41 6.74
CA GLY A 57 1.55 3.47 6.32
C GLY A 57 2.89 4.14 6.03
N ASN A 58 3.64 3.60 5.09
CA ASN A 58 4.89 4.20 4.61
C ASN A 58 4.94 4.18 3.09
N ARG A 59 5.63 5.16 2.51
CA ARG A 59 5.80 5.32 1.06
C ARG A 59 4.46 5.45 0.31
N LEU A 60 3.54 6.23 0.88
CA LEU A 60 2.19 6.44 0.36
C LEU A 60 2.07 7.66 -0.58
N LEU A 61 3.18 8.31 -0.92
CA LEU A 61 3.19 9.39 -1.92
C LEU A 61 2.81 8.86 -3.30
N ASP A 62 2.27 9.74 -4.12
CA ASP A 62 1.86 9.47 -5.51
C ASP A 62 0.92 8.24 -5.64
N PRO A 63 -0.22 8.23 -4.91
CA PRO A 63 -1.20 7.16 -5.05
C PRO A 63 -1.84 7.21 -6.44
N GLU A 64 -1.85 6.08 -7.14
CA GLU A 64 -2.44 5.93 -8.47
C GLU A 64 -3.87 5.35 -8.41
N GLY A 65 -4.18 4.58 -7.36
CA GLY A 65 -5.49 3.97 -7.20
C GLY A 65 -5.59 2.99 -6.04
N ILE A 66 -6.82 2.64 -5.73
CA ILE A 66 -7.16 1.54 -4.83
C ILE A 66 -8.00 0.55 -5.62
N PHE A 67 -7.56 -0.71 -5.66
CA PHE A 67 -8.18 -1.76 -6.43
C PHE A 67 -8.84 -2.76 -5.50
N PHE A 68 -10.17 -2.82 -5.55
CA PHE A 68 -10.95 -3.84 -4.87
C PHE A 68 -11.02 -5.10 -5.75
N TYR A 69 -10.97 -6.28 -5.14
CA TYR A 69 -11.07 -7.57 -5.82
C TYR A 69 -12.51 -8.05 -5.99
N THR A 70 -13.45 -7.38 -5.35
CA THR A 70 -14.89 -7.65 -5.44
C THR A 70 -15.61 -6.43 -6.01
N ASN A 71 -16.74 -6.67 -6.68
CA ASN A 71 -17.57 -5.62 -7.22
C ASN A 71 -18.33 -4.85 -6.13
N GLY A 72 -18.75 -3.63 -6.45
CA GLY A 72 -19.62 -2.82 -5.60
C GLY A 72 -18.90 -1.80 -4.74
N ILE A 73 -17.56 -1.77 -4.71
CA ILE A 73 -16.79 -0.71 -4.03
C ILE A 73 -15.80 -0.08 -5.00
N THR A 74 -15.73 1.24 -4.99
CA THR A 74 -14.80 2.00 -5.84
C THR A 74 -14.19 3.15 -5.03
N ALA A 75 -12.88 3.34 -5.14
CA ALA A 75 -12.22 4.53 -4.61
C ALA A 75 -12.46 5.68 -5.59
N ILE A 76 -13.21 6.70 -5.15
CA ILE A 76 -13.57 7.85 -5.98
C ILE A 76 -12.68 9.07 -5.74
N LYS A 77 -11.96 9.10 -4.63
CA LYS A 77 -11.06 10.19 -4.28
C LYS A 77 -9.86 9.67 -3.48
N LEU A 78 -8.67 10.16 -3.82
CA LEU A 78 -7.43 9.91 -3.11
C LEU A 78 -6.74 11.24 -2.84
N GLU A 79 -6.55 11.59 -1.59
CA GLU A 79 -5.92 12.83 -1.13
C GLU A 79 -4.70 12.47 -0.27
N PRO A 80 -3.49 12.42 -0.86
CA PRO A 80 -2.28 12.19 -0.08
C PRO A 80 -2.02 13.40 0.82
N LYS A 81 -1.83 13.15 2.10
CA LYS A 81 -1.42 14.19 3.06
C LYS A 81 0.11 14.28 3.11
N ASP A 82 0.76 13.15 3.18
CA ASP A 82 2.21 13.00 3.24
C ASP A 82 2.61 11.55 2.83
N SER A 83 3.88 11.21 3.00
CA SER A 83 4.38 9.86 2.70
C SER A 83 3.85 8.75 3.60
N LYS A 84 3.11 9.09 4.66
CA LYS A 84 2.60 8.17 5.68
C LYS A 84 1.09 8.13 5.78
N GLN A 85 0.38 9.05 5.11
CA GLN A 85 -1.07 9.17 5.25
C GLN A 85 -1.75 9.57 3.94
N ILE A 86 -2.82 8.85 3.60
CA ILE A 86 -3.76 9.18 2.52
C ILE A 86 -5.15 9.22 3.12
N LYS A 87 -5.95 10.21 2.71
CA LYS A 87 -7.39 10.23 2.90
C LYS A 87 -8.03 9.73 1.61
N ALA A 88 -8.82 8.68 1.69
CA ALA A 88 -9.52 8.09 0.55
C ALA A 88 -11.02 8.14 0.77
N THR A 89 -11.81 8.30 -0.30
CA THR A 89 -13.26 8.16 -0.25
C THR A 89 -13.67 6.98 -1.10
N PHE A 90 -14.37 6.05 -0.47
CA PHE A 90 -14.94 4.86 -1.09
C PHE A 90 -16.42 5.06 -1.34
N ARG A 91 -16.86 4.81 -2.55
CA ARG A 91 -18.29 4.68 -2.89
C ARG A 91 -18.68 3.22 -2.81
N ILE A 92 -19.67 2.92 -1.97
CA ILE A 92 -20.19 1.57 -1.73
C ILE A 92 -21.55 1.50 -2.40
N SER A 93 -21.67 0.65 -3.41
CA SER A 93 -22.90 0.48 -4.16
C SER A 93 -24.00 -0.19 -3.31
N ASN A 94 -25.25 0.04 -3.68
CA ASN A 94 -26.40 -0.74 -3.17
C ASN A 94 -26.34 -2.22 -3.58
N GLU A 95 -25.52 -2.56 -4.58
CA GLU A 95 -25.31 -3.94 -5.03
C GLU A 95 -24.09 -4.61 -4.39
N ALA A 96 -23.33 -3.87 -3.56
CA ALA A 96 -22.20 -4.45 -2.86
C ALA A 96 -22.66 -5.59 -1.94
N SER A 97 -21.93 -6.69 -1.92
CA SER A 97 -22.18 -7.77 -0.97
C SER A 97 -21.82 -7.32 0.44
N LEU A 98 -22.56 -7.80 1.43
CA LEU A 98 -22.20 -7.59 2.83
C LEU A 98 -20.98 -8.45 3.19
N GLY A 99 -20.17 -7.96 4.12
CA GLY A 99 -19.01 -8.68 4.63
C GLY A 99 -17.68 -8.10 4.17
N GLN A 100 -16.69 -8.95 4.02
CA GLN A 100 -15.29 -8.60 3.78
C GLN A 100 -15.03 -8.37 2.30
N HIS A 101 -14.35 -7.25 1.99
CA HIS A 101 -13.87 -6.90 0.67
C HIS A 101 -12.36 -6.64 0.73
N GLU A 102 -11.64 -7.32 -0.14
CA GLU A 102 -10.19 -7.19 -0.22
C GLU A 102 -9.80 -6.11 -1.21
N PHE A 103 -8.74 -5.37 -0.87
CA PHE A 103 -8.20 -4.33 -1.74
C PHE A 103 -6.69 -4.18 -1.61
N ARG A 104 -6.08 -3.51 -2.60
CA ARG A 104 -4.69 -3.04 -2.57
C ARG A 104 -4.59 -1.59 -2.98
N LEU A 105 -3.67 -0.87 -2.35
CA LEU A 105 -3.27 0.47 -2.76
C LEU A 105 -2.13 0.37 -3.77
N ARG A 106 -2.25 1.08 -4.88
CA ARG A 106 -1.20 1.27 -5.86
C ARG A 106 -0.63 2.68 -5.78
N THR A 107 0.68 2.78 -5.77
CA THR A 107 1.45 4.03 -5.91
C THR A 107 2.41 3.89 -7.09
N LYS A 108 3.09 4.96 -7.48
CA LYS A 108 4.15 4.89 -8.50
C LYS A 108 5.27 3.89 -8.15
N ASN A 109 5.48 3.64 -6.86
CA ASN A 109 6.53 2.73 -6.37
C ASN A 109 6.10 1.25 -6.29
N GLY A 110 4.85 0.94 -6.64
CA GLY A 110 4.34 -0.42 -6.64
C GLY A 110 3.02 -0.58 -5.91
N MET A 111 2.70 -1.81 -5.54
CA MET A 111 1.42 -2.19 -4.96
C MET A 111 1.60 -2.67 -3.51
N SER A 112 0.69 -2.25 -2.61
CA SER A 112 0.70 -2.67 -1.22
C SER A 112 0.35 -4.16 -1.06
N LYS A 113 0.59 -4.70 0.14
CA LYS A 113 -0.03 -5.96 0.56
C LYS A 113 -1.55 -5.83 0.56
N LEU A 114 -2.22 -6.98 0.62
CA LEU A 114 -3.68 -7.09 0.69
C LEU A 114 -4.19 -6.50 2.00
N TRP A 115 -5.29 -5.75 1.90
CA TRP A 115 -6.03 -5.18 3.01
C TRP A 115 -7.51 -5.49 2.88
N THR A 116 -8.25 -5.37 3.97
CA THR A 116 -9.67 -5.67 4.05
C THR A 116 -10.47 -4.45 4.46
N PHE A 117 -11.66 -4.32 3.88
CA PHE A 117 -12.68 -3.34 4.20
C PHE A 117 -14.01 -4.06 4.36
N TRP A 118 -14.81 -3.69 5.35
CA TRP A 118 -16.07 -4.38 5.65
C TRP A 118 -17.27 -3.55 5.20
N VAL A 119 -18.21 -4.18 4.51
CA VAL A 119 -19.49 -3.58 4.17
C VAL A 119 -20.56 -4.12 5.11
N GLY A 120 -21.18 -3.21 5.85
CA GLY A 120 -22.30 -3.50 6.72
C GLY A 120 -23.61 -2.92 6.22
N PRO A 121 -24.78 -3.37 6.76
CA PRO A 121 -26.07 -2.76 6.47
C PRO A 121 -26.27 -1.43 7.17
N PHE A 122 -25.48 -1.14 8.21
CA PHE A 122 -25.65 0.01 9.10
C PHE A 122 -24.48 0.98 9.01
N PRO A 123 -24.68 2.27 9.35
CA PRO A 123 -23.62 3.25 9.42
C PRO A 123 -22.62 2.94 10.53
N ASN A 124 -21.37 3.35 10.35
CA ASN A 124 -20.37 3.26 11.40
C ASN A 124 -20.65 4.27 12.50
N LEU A 125 -20.69 3.80 13.73
CA LEU A 125 -20.70 4.65 14.91
C LEU A 125 -19.27 4.84 15.41
N GLN A 126 -18.85 6.09 15.56
CA GLN A 126 -17.56 6.38 16.16
C GLN A 126 -17.70 6.34 17.69
N GLU A 127 -16.91 5.48 18.29
CA GLU A 127 -16.81 5.39 19.75
C GLU A 127 -16.31 6.70 20.35
N LYS A 128 -16.93 7.11 21.46
CA LYS A 128 -16.53 8.27 22.25
C LYS A 128 -16.07 7.80 23.62
N GLU A 129 -14.88 8.21 24.00
CA GLU A 129 -14.33 8.00 25.32
C GLU A 129 -14.57 9.23 26.23
N PRO A 130 -14.75 9.04 27.55
CA PRO A 130 -14.76 7.80 28.30
C PRO A 130 -16.08 7.04 28.15
N ASN A 131 -16.03 5.71 28.10
CA ASN A 131 -17.20 4.83 28.00
C ASN A 131 -17.01 3.53 28.82
N SER A 132 -16.11 3.58 29.82
CA SER A 132 -15.70 2.41 30.60
C SER A 132 -16.67 2.03 31.73
N SER A 133 -17.64 2.88 32.05
CA SER A 133 -18.69 2.61 33.02
C SER A 133 -20.08 2.60 32.37
N PHE A 134 -21.05 2.02 33.01
CA PHE A 134 -22.43 1.98 32.50
C PHE A 134 -23.03 3.40 32.37
N GLU A 135 -22.70 4.30 33.30
CA GLU A 135 -23.18 5.67 33.32
C GLU A 135 -22.58 6.52 32.17
N GLU A 136 -21.39 6.15 31.70
CA GLU A 136 -20.68 6.83 30.63
C GLU A 136 -20.90 6.15 29.26
N ALA A 137 -21.68 5.04 29.23
CA ALA A 137 -21.91 4.27 28.02
C ALA A 137 -22.53 5.11 26.90
N GLN A 138 -21.96 5.02 25.71
CA GLN A 138 -22.47 5.71 24.54
C GLN A 138 -23.80 5.09 24.09
N LEU A 139 -24.84 5.93 23.96
CA LEU A 139 -26.10 5.51 23.36
C LEU A 139 -25.91 5.15 21.88
N VAL A 140 -26.28 3.95 21.51
CA VAL A 140 -26.35 3.48 20.11
C VAL A 140 -27.76 3.73 19.60
N PRO A 141 -27.97 4.52 18.52
CA PRO A 141 -29.29 4.75 17.96
C PRO A 141 -29.94 3.44 17.49
N ASN A 142 -31.25 3.28 17.70
CA ASN A 142 -31.98 2.07 17.32
C ASN A 142 -31.95 1.76 15.82
N GLU A 143 -31.61 2.73 14.97
CA GLU A 143 -31.47 2.57 13.51
C GLU A 143 -30.20 1.82 13.11
N ILE A 144 -29.40 1.37 14.08
CA ILE A 144 -28.17 0.60 13.88
C ILE A 144 -28.40 -0.88 14.24
N THR A 145 -29.56 -1.26 14.67
CA THR A 145 -29.92 -2.65 15.01
C THR A 145 -30.47 -3.43 13.83
#